data_667a1dfca849f7ac10f173f31ec94126
#
_entry.id   667a1dfca849f7ac10f173f31ec94126
#
_cell.length_a   1.000
_cell.length_b   1.000
_cell.length_c   1.000
_cell.angle_alpha   90.00
_cell.angle_beta   90.00
_cell.angle_gamma   90.00
#
_symmetry.space_group_name_H-M   'P 1'
#
loop_
_entity.id
_entity.type
_entity.pdbx_description
1 polymer ?
#
loop_
_entity_poly.entity_id
_entity_poly.type
_entity_poly.pdbx_seq_one_letter_code
_entity_poly.pdbx_strand_id
1 'polypeptide(L)'
;MKYAGMPMGMWVLFSGSFQKQLTAVLGYDAATARAITKKAKPQYRQIIADLPEFEKADRFKMNIVNCAMLGAFILSMPQRPEVDRMTDYYAKSMMTKPMQWFCRKSGKSKFTPKDIAAMKATAAMKAADRNPYSWNMEFYEYPDGSGYEGRFTRCGICVLMKELGLYDLTPALCHLDYTMSEAGGVTNFVRQYTLASGGPYCDCGYKKKG
;
A
#
# COMPACT_ATOMS: atom_id res chain seq x y z
N MET A 1 -14.36 -3.07 -17.89
CA MET A 1 -13.36 -2.06 -17.45
C MET A 1 -12.50 -2.75 -16.41
N LYS A 2 -11.20 -2.86 -16.65
CA LYS A 2 -10.21 -3.43 -15.72
C LYS A 2 -10.39 -2.78 -14.33
N TYR A 3 -10.48 -3.57 -13.27
CA TYR A 3 -10.68 -3.11 -11.89
C TYR A 3 -12.03 -2.38 -11.60
N ALA A 4 -13.03 -2.50 -12.44
CA ALA A 4 -14.39 -1.98 -12.22
C ALA A 4 -14.45 -0.50 -11.77
N GLY A 5 -13.62 0.36 -12.37
CA GLY A 5 -13.58 1.80 -12.07
C GLY A 5 -12.78 2.19 -10.82
N MET A 6 -12.30 1.22 -10.03
CA MET A 6 -11.50 1.46 -8.82
C MET A 6 -10.32 2.42 -9.04
N PRO A 7 -9.48 2.31 -10.09
CA PRO A 7 -8.35 3.22 -10.28
C PRO A 7 -8.75 4.68 -10.38
N MET A 8 -9.84 4.98 -11.08
CA MET A 8 -10.31 6.36 -11.19
C MET A 8 -10.94 6.87 -9.89
N GLY A 9 -11.62 6.01 -9.14
CA GLY A 9 -12.09 6.33 -7.80
C GLY A 9 -10.94 6.68 -6.85
N MET A 10 -9.85 5.89 -6.88
CA MET A 10 -8.64 6.16 -6.12
C MET A 10 -7.98 7.47 -6.54
N TRP A 11 -7.92 7.75 -7.84
CA TRP A 11 -7.41 9.04 -8.34
C TRP A 11 -8.20 10.21 -7.77
N VAL A 12 -9.52 10.17 -7.85
CA VAL A 12 -10.40 11.24 -7.33
C VAL A 12 -10.22 11.41 -5.82
N LEU A 13 -10.10 10.31 -5.08
CA LEU A 13 -10.01 10.34 -3.62
C LEU A 13 -8.66 10.89 -3.12
N PHE A 14 -7.55 10.59 -3.80
CA PHE A 14 -6.22 10.86 -3.27
C PHE A 14 -5.40 11.89 -4.04
N SER A 15 -5.65 12.15 -5.34
CA SER A 15 -4.78 13.02 -6.14
C SER A 15 -4.62 14.43 -5.58
N GLY A 16 -5.67 15.01 -5.01
CA GLY A 16 -5.60 16.32 -4.34
C GLY A 16 -4.70 16.30 -3.09
N SER A 17 -4.73 15.19 -2.32
CA SER A 17 -3.83 15.01 -1.18
C SER A 17 -2.39 14.85 -1.64
N PHE A 18 -2.13 14.01 -2.64
CA PHE A 18 -0.80 13.87 -3.25
C PHE A 18 -0.27 15.22 -3.73
N GLN A 19 -1.07 16.00 -4.47
CA GLN A 19 -0.66 17.34 -4.91
C GLN A 19 -0.32 18.28 -3.75
N LYS A 20 -1.14 18.29 -2.69
CA LYS A 20 -0.87 19.08 -1.48
C LYS A 20 0.45 18.70 -0.84
N GLN A 21 0.74 17.41 -0.74
CA GLN A 21 1.96 16.94 -0.08
C GLN A 21 3.22 17.14 -0.94
N LEU A 22 3.11 17.29 -2.28
CA LEU A 22 4.24 17.75 -3.10
C LEU A 22 4.79 19.08 -2.60
N THR A 23 3.92 19.99 -2.20
CA THR A 23 4.34 21.28 -1.62
C THR A 23 4.74 21.14 -0.16
N ALA A 24 3.91 20.50 0.65
CA ALA A 24 4.08 20.49 2.10
C ALA A 24 5.26 19.63 2.57
N VAL A 25 5.55 18.53 1.89
CA VAL A 25 6.59 17.57 2.27
C VAL A 25 7.81 17.70 1.38
N LEU A 26 7.63 17.77 0.06
CA LEU A 26 8.74 17.75 -0.89
C LEU A 26 9.25 19.14 -1.25
N GLY A 27 8.52 20.22 -0.89
CA GLY A 27 8.96 21.59 -1.05
C GLY A 27 8.78 22.16 -2.46
N TYR A 28 8.03 21.50 -3.34
CA TYR A 28 7.71 22.06 -4.65
C TYR A 28 6.79 23.27 -4.52
N ASP A 29 6.95 24.27 -5.37
CA ASP A 29 5.99 25.35 -5.49
C ASP A 29 4.64 24.86 -6.06
N ALA A 30 3.60 25.67 -5.90
CA ALA A 30 2.25 25.30 -6.29
C ALA A 30 2.08 25.07 -7.81
N ALA A 31 2.85 25.74 -8.66
CA ALA A 31 2.80 25.59 -10.11
C ALA A 31 3.41 24.26 -10.52
N THR A 32 4.59 23.95 -9.98
CA THR A 32 5.29 22.68 -10.17
C THR A 32 4.45 21.50 -9.66
N ALA A 33 3.84 21.59 -8.46
CA ALA A 33 2.97 20.55 -7.92
C ALA A 33 1.76 20.27 -8.83
N ARG A 34 1.14 21.32 -9.40
CA ARG A 34 0.06 21.15 -10.39
C ARG A 34 0.56 20.48 -11.68
N ALA A 35 1.73 20.87 -12.18
CA ALA A 35 2.33 20.29 -13.37
C ALA A 35 2.65 18.79 -13.19
N ILE A 36 3.24 18.41 -12.05
CA ILE A 36 3.47 17.01 -11.66
C ILE A 36 2.16 16.23 -11.65
N THR A 37 1.14 16.74 -10.98
CA THR A 37 -0.17 16.07 -10.88
C THR A 37 -0.83 15.89 -12.26
N LYS A 38 -0.72 16.88 -13.14
CA LYS A 38 -1.22 16.79 -14.53
C LYS A 38 -0.50 15.70 -15.32
N LYS A 39 0.83 15.58 -15.17
CA LYS A 39 1.63 14.50 -15.80
C LYS A 39 1.36 13.13 -15.19
N ALA A 40 1.18 13.05 -13.88
CA ALA A 40 0.95 11.79 -13.17
C ALA A 40 -0.36 11.09 -13.59
N LYS A 41 -1.40 11.83 -13.99
CA LYS A 41 -2.70 11.23 -14.34
C LYS A 41 -2.63 10.29 -15.56
N PRO A 42 -2.10 10.70 -16.72
CA PRO A 42 -1.93 9.79 -17.86
C PRO A 42 -0.93 8.67 -17.55
N GLN A 43 0.16 8.96 -16.83
CA GLN A 43 1.13 7.95 -16.40
C GLN A 43 0.47 6.86 -15.54
N TYR A 44 -0.36 7.24 -14.58
CA TYR A 44 -1.13 6.32 -13.75
C TYR A 44 -2.06 5.43 -14.59
N ARG A 45 -2.78 6.02 -15.56
CA ARG A 45 -3.65 5.26 -16.47
C ARG A 45 -2.87 4.24 -17.29
N GLN A 46 -1.67 4.60 -17.75
CA GLN A 46 -0.81 3.70 -18.50
C GLN A 46 -0.34 2.54 -17.63
N ILE A 47 0.20 2.80 -16.44
CA ILE A 47 0.62 1.75 -15.50
C ILE A 47 -0.55 0.79 -15.22
N ILE A 48 -1.75 1.31 -14.94
CA ILE A 48 -2.94 0.46 -14.70
C ILE A 48 -3.32 -0.36 -15.94
N ALA A 49 -3.16 0.19 -17.15
CA ALA A 49 -3.47 -0.53 -18.40
C ALA A 49 -2.51 -1.71 -18.62
N ASP A 50 -1.26 -1.56 -18.22
CA ASP A 50 -0.20 -2.56 -18.40
C ASP A 50 -0.26 -3.67 -17.36
N LEU A 51 -0.89 -3.44 -16.18
CA LEU A 51 -1.05 -4.45 -15.14
C LEU A 51 -1.96 -5.60 -15.59
N PRO A 52 -1.71 -6.84 -15.17
CA PRO A 52 -2.63 -7.97 -15.39
C PRO A 52 -3.96 -7.77 -14.65
N GLU A 53 -4.98 -8.53 -15.04
CA GLU A 53 -6.22 -8.57 -14.29
C GLU A 53 -6.02 -9.34 -12.98
N PHE A 54 -6.68 -8.85 -11.93
CA PHE A 54 -6.79 -9.53 -10.65
C PHE A 54 -8.16 -10.18 -10.54
N GLU A 55 -8.23 -11.31 -9.87
CA GLU A 55 -9.51 -11.92 -9.53
C GLU A 55 -10.41 -10.92 -8.78
N LYS A 56 -11.72 -11.00 -9.02
CA LYS A 56 -12.69 -10.07 -8.42
C LYS A 56 -12.59 -10.04 -6.89
N ALA A 57 -12.36 -11.19 -6.28
CA ALA A 57 -12.26 -11.36 -4.82
C ALA A 57 -10.89 -11.00 -4.25
N ASP A 58 -9.86 -10.75 -5.09
CA ASP A 58 -8.53 -10.43 -4.61
C ASP A 58 -8.52 -9.10 -3.85
N ARG A 59 -8.31 -9.18 -2.54
CA ARG A 59 -8.27 -8.00 -1.66
C ARG A 59 -6.99 -7.17 -1.81
N PHE A 60 -5.91 -7.74 -2.37
CA PHE A 60 -4.63 -7.04 -2.55
C PHE A 60 -4.59 -6.17 -3.82
N LYS A 61 -5.54 -6.30 -4.73
CA LYS A 61 -5.61 -5.45 -5.94
C LYS A 61 -5.61 -3.96 -5.63
N MET A 62 -6.16 -3.55 -4.48
CA MET A 62 -6.13 -2.16 -4.05
C MET A 62 -4.71 -1.68 -3.76
N ASN A 63 -3.87 -2.54 -3.20
CA ASN A 63 -2.48 -2.20 -2.87
C ASN A 63 -1.68 -1.92 -4.15
N ILE A 64 -1.89 -2.71 -5.21
CA ILE A 64 -1.20 -2.51 -6.48
C ILE A 64 -1.69 -1.22 -7.19
N VAL A 65 -2.98 -0.92 -7.11
CA VAL A 65 -3.56 0.33 -7.64
C VAL A 65 -2.98 1.56 -6.92
N ASN A 66 -2.80 1.49 -5.59
CA ASN A 66 -2.15 2.55 -4.80
C ASN A 66 -0.66 2.68 -5.14
N CYS A 67 0.04 1.56 -5.32
CA CYS A 67 1.43 1.54 -5.74
C CYS A 67 1.60 2.19 -7.12
N ALA A 68 0.74 1.85 -8.08
CA ALA A 68 0.73 2.46 -9.41
C ALA A 68 0.53 3.98 -9.34
N MET A 69 -0.32 4.47 -8.42
CA MET A 69 -0.53 5.89 -8.22
C MET A 69 0.73 6.59 -7.69
N LEU A 70 1.36 6.05 -6.65
CA LEU A 70 2.63 6.61 -6.15
C LEU A 70 3.70 6.58 -7.24
N GLY A 71 3.88 5.45 -7.94
CA GLY A 71 4.83 5.32 -9.04
C GLY A 71 4.63 6.39 -10.12
N ALA A 72 3.38 6.63 -10.51
CA ALA A 72 3.04 7.68 -11.49
C ALA A 72 3.43 9.08 -11.01
N PHE A 73 3.22 9.41 -9.74
CA PHE A 73 3.68 10.69 -9.18
C PHE A 73 5.20 10.80 -9.18
N ILE A 74 5.93 9.76 -8.74
CA ILE A 74 7.39 9.75 -8.70
C ILE A 74 7.97 9.94 -10.12
N LEU A 75 7.48 9.18 -11.10
CA LEU A 75 7.92 9.29 -12.50
C LEU A 75 7.60 10.64 -13.14
N SER A 76 6.72 11.43 -12.53
CA SER A 76 6.34 12.77 -13.00
C SER A 76 7.12 13.89 -12.31
N MET A 77 7.88 13.57 -11.26
CA MET A 77 8.72 14.53 -10.53
C MET A 77 9.99 14.87 -11.32
N PRO A 78 10.47 16.13 -11.27
CA PRO A 78 11.73 16.52 -11.93
C PRO A 78 12.96 15.89 -11.28
N GLN A 79 12.87 15.56 -9.98
CA GLN A 79 13.93 14.91 -9.22
C GLN A 79 13.35 13.79 -8.37
N ARG A 80 14.10 12.70 -8.23
CA ARG A 80 13.74 11.55 -7.40
C ARG A 80 14.04 11.88 -5.93
N PRO A 81 13.04 11.84 -5.04
CA PRO A 81 13.27 12.07 -3.62
C PRO A 81 14.01 10.90 -2.96
N GLU A 82 14.71 11.19 -1.86
CA GLU A 82 15.23 10.18 -0.96
C GLU A 82 14.12 9.38 -0.29
N VAL A 83 14.42 8.13 0.12
CA VAL A 83 13.43 7.18 0.64
C VAL A 83 12.68 7.71 1.88
N ASP A 84 13.37 8.38 2.80
CA ASP A 84 12.74 8.93 4.02
C ASP A 84 11.73 10.03 3.69
N ARG A 85 12.09 10.94 2.79
CA ARG A 85 11.17 11.98 2.31
C ARG A 85 9.99 11.39 1.53
N MET A 86 10.24 10.32 0.77
CA MET A 86 9.19 9.62 0.06
C MET A 86 8.25 8.90 1.02
N THR A 87 8.77 8.33 2.11
CA THR A 87 7.99 7.72 3.18
C THR A 87 7.01 8.71 3.79
N ASP A 88 7.50 9.86 4.19
CA ASP A 88 6.68 10.96 4.72
C ASP A 88 5.64 11.46 3.72
N TYR A 89 6.06 11.65 2.47
CA TYR A 89 5.19 12.08 1.38
C TYR A 89 4.04 11.11 1.18
N TYR A 90 4.35 9.81 1.06
CA TYR A 90 3.33 8.79 0.81
C TYR A 90 2.38 8.63 1.99
N ALA A 91 2.92 8.51 3.21
CA ALA A 91 2.12 8.39 4.42
C ALA A 91 1.11 9.53 4.56
N LYS A 92 1.57 10.78 4.44
CA LYS A 92 0.72 11.98 4.53
C LYS A 92 -0.26 12.10 3.36
N SER A 93 0.13 11.66 2.15
CA SER A 93 -0.75 11.65 0.98
C SER A 93 -1.92 10.67 1.14
N MET A 94 -1.66 9.50 1.72
CA MET A 94 -2.66 8.47 1.94
C MET A 94 -3.58 8.75 3.13
N MET A 95 -3.10 9.45 4.18
CA MET A 95 -3.85 9.70 5.42
C MET A 95 -4.87 10.84 5.31
N THR A 96 -5.73 10.80 4.28
CA THR A 96 -6.89 11.69 4.15
C THR A 96 -7.91 11.41 5.27
N LYS A 97 -8.81 12.38 5.55
CA LYS A 97 -9.90 12.17 6.54
C LYS A 97 -10.73 10.90 6.29
N PRO A 98 -11.15 10.59 5.04
CA PRO A 98 -11.83 9.32 4.73
C PRO A 98 -10.98 8.09 5.04
N MET A 99 -9.66 8.10 4.73
CA MET A 99 -8.77 6.97 5.02
C MET A 99 -8.60 6.78 6.53
N GLN A 100 -8.39 7.84 7.30
CA GLN A 100 -8.31 7.76 8.76
C GLN A 100 -9.60 7.18 9.38
N TRP A 101 -10.77 7.60 8.86
CA TRP A 101 -12.05 7.02 9.26
C TRP A 101 -12.13 5.52 8.93
N PHE A 102 -11.69 5.14 7.72
CA PHE A 102 -11.63 3.74 7.30
C PHE A 102 -10.72 2.91 8.22
N CYS A 103 -9.51 3.42 8.53
CA CYS A 103 -8.58 2.74 9.44
C CYS A 103 -9.20 2.52 10.82
N ARG A 104 -9.85 3.55 11.40
CA ARG A 104 -10.55 3.42 12.70
C ARG A 104 -11.70 2.42 12.66
N LYS A 105 -12.50 2.45 11.57
CA LYS A 105 -13.61 1.50 11.40
C LYS A 105 -13.10 0.06 11.25
N SER A 106 -12.09 -0.13 10.41
CA SER A 106 -11.47 -1.44 10.20
C SER A 106 -10.77 -1.96 11.47
N GLY A 107 -10.13 -1.07 12.23
CA GLY A 107 -9.50 -1.41 13.50
C GLY A 107 -10.46 -2.08 14.48
N LYS A 108 -11.70 -1.59 14.59
CA LYS A 108 -12.74 -2.14 15.51
C LYS A 108 -13.07 -3.61 15.24
N SER A 109 -12.83 -4.12 14.03
CA SER A 109 -13.09 -5.52 13.69
C SER A 109 -11.86 -6.43 13.84
N LYS A 110 -10.70 -5.87 14.14
CA LYS A 110 -9.46 -6.62 14.31
C LYS A 110 -9.58 -7.63 15.47
N PHE A 111 -8.92 -8.78 15.28
CA PHE A 111 -8.87 -9.87 16.26
C PHE A 111 -10.21 -10.54 16.60
N THR A 112 -11.30 -10.14 15.95
CA THR A 112 -12.58 -10.87 16.11
C THR A 112 -12.49 -12.25 15.44
N PRO A 113 -13.31 -13.25 15.87
CA PRO A 113 -13.35 -14.54 15.17
C PRO A 113 -13.61 -14.42 13.66
N LYS A 114 -14.41 -13.44 13.25
CA LYS A 114 -14.70 -13.13 11.85
C LYS A 114 -13.45 -12.62 11.11
N ASP A 115 -12.65 -11.75 11.73
CA ASP A 115 -11.40 -11.24 11.17
C ASP A 115 -10.39 -12.38 10.98
N ILE A 116 -10.19 -13.20 12.00
CA ILE A 116 -9.29 -14.36 11.96
C ILE A 116 -9.73 -15.35 10.87
N ALA A 117 -11.01 -15.68 10.79
CA ALA A 117 -11.54 -16.56 9.75
C ALA A 117 -11.31 -15.98 8.34
N ALA A 118 -11.50 -14.67 8.16
CA ALA A 118 -11.24 -13.99 6.90
C ALA A 118 -9.74 -13.99 6.53
N MET A 119 -8.84 -13.86 7.50
CA MET A 119 -7.40 -13.95 7.27
C MET A 119 -6.98 -15.37 6.87
N LYS A 120 -7.49 -16.42 7.54
CA LYS A 120 -7.26 -17.83 7.18
C LYS A 120 -7.77 -18.14 5.76
N ALA A 121 -8.98 -17.70 5.43
CA ALA A 121 -9.55 -17.87 4.09
C ALA A 121 -8.72 -17.13 3.01
N THR A 122 -8.20 -15.93 3.33
CA THR A 122 -7.30 -15.19 2.43
C THR A 122 -6.01 -15.96 2.22
N ALA A 123 -5.39 -16.50 3.26
CA ALA A 123 -4.16 -17.29 3.14
C ALA A 123 -4.38 -18.54 2.26
N ALA A 124 -5.47 -19.28 2.48
CA ALA A 124 -5.82 -20.44 1.67
C ALA A 124 -5.99 -20.08 0.17
N MET A 125 -6.71 -19.00 -0.14
CA MET A 125 -6.88 -18.52 -1.51
C MET A 125 -5.53 -18.09 -2.13
N LYS A 126 -4.67 -17.45 -1.37
CA LYS A 126 -3.37 -16.94 -1.85
C LYS A 126 -2.29 -18.01 -2.00
N ALA A 127 -2.44 -19.17 -1.38
CA ALA A 127 -1.52 -20.30 -1.57
C ALA A 127 -1.44 -20.78 -3.04
N ALA A 128 -2.55 -20.74 -3.77
CA ALA A 128 -2.64 -21.15 -5.17
C ALA A 128 -2.48 -20.00 -6.19
N ASP A 129 -2.40 -18.75 -5.75
CA ASP A 129 -2.31 -17.59 -6.64
C ASP A 129 -1.00 -17.58 -7.42
N ARG A 130 -1.07 -17.44 -8.74
CA ARG A 130 0.07 -17.41 -9.67
C ARG A 130 0.31 -16.03 -10.28
N ASN A 131 -0.53 -15.03 -9.99
CA ASN A 131 -0.34 -13.67 -10.51
C ASN A 131 0.93 -13.05 -9.89
N PRO A 132 1.97 -12.71 -10.71
CA PRO A 132 3.22 -12.18 -10.18
C PRO A 132 3.05 -10.82 -9.48
N TYR A 133 2.03 -10.03 -9.84
CA TYR A 133 1.71 -8.74 -9.22
C TYR A 133 0.79 -8.86 -8.01
N SER A 134 0.50 -10.07 -7.56
CA SER A 134 -0.25 -10.32 -6.35
C SER A 134 0.70 -10.80 -5.23
N TRP A 135 0.14 -11.28 -4.17
CA TRP A 135 0.85 -11.78 -2.99
C TRP A 135 0.52 -13.25 -2.79
N ASN A 136 1.46 -14.02 -2.27
CA ASN A 136 1.13 -15.21 -1.51
C ASN A 136 0.98 -14.82 -0.04
N MET A 137 0.35 -15.65 0.75
CA MET A 137 0.14 -15.35 2.17
C MET A 137 0.13 -16.63 2.98
N GLU A 138 0.91 -16.64 4.05
CA GLU A 138 0.76 -17.56 5.18
C GLU A 138 0.22 -16.77 6.37
N PHE A 139 -0.54 -17.43 7.25
CA PHE A 139 -1.18 -16.78 8.39
C PHE A 139 -0.84 -17.51 9.68
N TYR A 140 -0.39 -16.76 10.67
CA TYR A 140 0.02 -17.26 11.98
C TYR A 140 -0.65 -16.47 13.09
N GLU A 141 -1.29 -17.16 14.03
CA GLU A 141 -1.72 -16.57 15.29
C GLU A 141 -0.57 -16.67 16.30
N TYR A 142 -0.33 -15.62 17.08
CA TYR A 142 0.71 -15.66 18.10
C TYR A 142 0.27 -16.57 19.26
N PRO A 143 1.15 -17.49 19.72
CA PRO A 143 0.81 -18.46 20.77
C PRO A 143 0.36 -17.82 22.10
N ASP A 144 0.84 -16.61 22.38
CA ASP A 144 0.48 -15.82 23.56
C ASP A 144 -0.88 -15.12 23.46
N GLY A 145 -1.58 -15.28 22.33
CA GLY A 145 -2.86 -14.64 22.07
C GLY A 145 -2.78 -13.13 21.87
N SER A 146 -1.56 -12.54 21.76
CA SER A 146 -1.35 -11.10 21.61
C SER A 146 -1.80 -10.57 20.24
N GLY A 147 -1.97 -11.46 19.24
CA GLY A 147 -2.37 -11.06 17.89
C GLY A 147 -2.06 -12.11 16.84
N TYR A 148 -1.72 -11.64 15.64
CA TYR A 148 -1.40 -12.51 14.51
C TYR A 148 -0.47 -11.82 13.51
N GLU A 149 0.10 -12.60 12.58
CA GLU A 149 0.84 -12.08 11.44
C GLU A 149 0.46 -12.76 10.12
N GLY A 150 0.60 -12.01 9.03
CA GLY A 150 0.66 -12.51 7.67
C GLY A 150 2.09 -12.50 7.17
N ARG A 151 2.59 -13.64 6.66
CA ARG A 151 3.89 -13.72 5.99
C ARG A 151 3.72 -13.79 4.49
N PHE A 152 4.57 -13.07 3.78
CA PHE A 152 4.54 -12.96 2.34
C PHE A 152 5.94 -13.22 1.78
N THR A 153 6.11 -14.24 0.96
CA THR A 153 7.35 -14.52 0.22
C THR A 153 7.29 -14.01 -1.23
N ARG A 154 6.16 -13.42 -1.64
CA ARG A 154 5.97 -12.70 -2.89
C ARG A 154 5.18 -11.41 -2.63
N CYS A 155 5.62 -10.31 -3.25
CA CYS A 155 5.00 -8.99 -3.10
C CYS A 155 4.84 -8.32 -4.47
N GLY A 156 3.60 -8.08 -4.89
CA GLY A 156 3.31 -7.42 -6.15
C GLY A 156 3.82 -5.97 -6.24
N ILE A 157 3.90 -5.28 -5.09
CA ILE A 157 4.51 -3.94 -5.02
C ILE A 157 6.00 -4.01 -5.42
N CYS A 158 6.75 -5.00 -4.90
CA CYS A 158 8.16 -5.18 -5.27
C CYS A 158 8.32 -5.42 -6.77
N VAL A 159 7.42 -6.22 -7.38
CA VAL A 159 7.44 -6.48 -8.83
C VAL A 159 7.19 -5.18 -9.60
N LEU A 160 6.10 -4.47 -9.30
CA LEU A 160 5.74 -3.24 -10.00
C LEU A 160 6.81 -2.16 -9.84
N MET A 161 7.31 -1.94 -8.62
CA MET A 161 8.33 -0.91 -8.37
C MET A 161 9.65 -1.24 -9.10
N LYS A 162 10.01 -2.52 -9.23
CA LYS A 162 11.18 -2.96 -10.01
C LYS A 162 11.00 -2.64 -11.50
N GLU A 163 9.85 -2.93 -12.08
CA GLU A 163 9.55 -2.64 -13.49
C GLU A 163 9.52 -1.14 -13.80
N LEU A 164 9.03 -0.34 -12.84
CA LEU A 164 9.05 1.12 -12.97
C LEU A 164 10.45 1.73 -12.73
N GLY A 165 11.47 0.93 -12.39
CA GLY A 165 12.81 1.43 -12.05
C GLY A 165 12.85 2.20 -10.71
N LEU A 166 11.91 1.89 -9.79
CA LEU A 166 11.70 2.60 -8.52
C LEU A 166 11.89 1.70 -7.30
N TYR A 167 12.57 0.55 -7.46
CA TYR A 167 12.64 -0.49 -6.42
C TYR A 167 13.22 0.00 -5.09
N ASP A 168 14.20 0.88 -5.12
CA ASP A 168 14.84 1.49 -3.94
C ASP A 168 13.86 2.36 -3.10
N LEU A 169 12.77 2.84 -3.69
CA LEU A 169 11.71 3.57 -3.00
C LEU A 169 10.60 2.66 -2.45
N THR A 170 10.67 1.35 -2.68
CA THR A 170 9.67 0.38 -2.18
C THR A 170 9.52 0.42 -0.65
N PRO A 171 10.58 0.62 0.18
CA PRO A 171 10.43 0.74 1.63
C PRO A 171 9.42 1.82 2.07
N ALA A 172 9.27 2.90 1.30
CA ALA A 172 8.29 3.94 1.59
C ALA A 172 6.83 3.42 1.55
N LEU A 173 6.53 2.48 0.63
CA LEU A 173 5.22 1.84 0.57
C LEU A 173 5.03 0.86 1.76
N CYS A 174 6.07 0.12 2.10
CA CYS A 174 6.03 -0.80 3.24
C CYS A 174 5.75 -0.09 4.56
N HIS A 175 6.22 1.15 4.72
CA HIS A 175 6.02 1.95 5.93
C HIS A 175 4.55 2.35 6.15
N LEU A 176 3.72 2.36 5.09
CA LEU A 176 2.31 2.72 5.21
C LEU A 176 1.54 1.81 6.19
N ASP A 177 1.95 0.55 6.35
CA ASP A 177 1.32 -0.38 7.30
C ASP A 177 1.38 0.13 8.75
N TYR A 178 2.52 0.72 9.16
CA TYR A 178 2.68 1.36 10.47
C TYR A 178 1.71 2.54 10.61
N THR A 179 1.70 3.42 9.61
CA THR A 179 0.82 4.60 9.60
C THR A 179 -0.66 4.23 9.67
N MET A 180 -1.08 3.18 8.94
CA MET A 180 -2.46 2.71 8.95
C MET A 180 -2.84 2.05 10.28
N SER A 181 -1.93 1.28 10.88
CA SER A 181 -2.11 0.65 12.18
C SER A 181 -2.26 1.71 13.28
N GLU A 182 -1.41 2.72 13.28
CA GLU A 182 -1.48 3.85 14.21
C GLU A 182 -2.81 4.61 14.07
N ALA A 183 -3.20 4.94 12.83
CA ALA A 183 -4.49 5.59 12.54
C ALA A 183 -5.71 4.75 12.96
N GLY A 184 -5.58 3.43 12.95
CA GLY A 184 -6.59 2.48 13.42
C GLY A 184 -6.76 2.47 14.93
N GLY A 185 -5.70 2.74 15.67
CA GLY A 185 -5.70 2.97 17.13
C GLY A 185 -5.77 1.72 18.00
N VAL A 186 -5.96 0.53 17.44
CA VAL A 186 -6.21 -0.73 18.23
C VAL A 186 -5.08 -1.75 18.10
N THR A 187 -4.13 -1.52 17.20
CA THR A 187 -3.02 -2.44 16.94
C THR A 187 -1.68 -1.75 17.08
N ASN A 188 -0.68 -2.49 17.54
CA ASN A 188 0.74 -2.20 17.32
C ASN A 188 1.19 -3.05 16.14
N PHE A 189 1.58 -2.39 15.04
CA PHE A 189 2.17 -3.09 13.91
C PHE A 189 3.62 -3.45 14.22
N VAL A 190 4.00 -4.69 13.98
CA VAL A 190 5.35 -5.20 14.22
C VAL A 190 5.87 -5.87 12.95
N ARG A 191 7.16 -5.64 12.63
CA ARG A 191 7.81 -6.19 11.45
C ARG A 191 9.31 -6.31 11.70
N GLN A 192 9.87 -7.44 11.33
CA GLN A 192 11.33 -7.67 11.37
C GLN A 192 11.93 -7.64 9.96
N TYR A 193 11.20 -8.16 8.96
CA TYR A 193 11.71 -8.31 7.59
C TYR A 193 10.77 -7.69 6.56
N THR A 194 11.35 -7.21 5.45
CA THR A 194 10.63 -6.94 4.21
C THR A 194 11.40 -7.50 3.02
N LEU A 195 10.67 -7.96 2.02
CA LEU A 195 11.26 -8.33 0.72
C LEU A 195 11.93 -7.12 0.05
N ALA A 196 11.37 -5.93 0.24
CA ALA A 196 11.91 -4.67 -0.28
C ALA A 196 13.30 -4.33 0.27
N SER A 197 13.63 -4.80 1.48
CA SER A 197 14.93 -4.60 2.14
C SER A 197 15.82 -5.84 2.09
N GLY A 198 15.50 -6.81 1.22
CA GLY A 198 16.29 -8.03 1.06
C GLY A 198 16.04 -9.11 2.12
N GLY A 199 15.00 -8.97 2.94
CA GLY A 199 14.60 -10.00 3.89
C GLY A 199 14.02 -11.25 3.20
N PRO A 200 13.98 -12.39 3.89
CA PRO A 200 13.49 -13.66 3.32
C PRO A 200 11.98 -13.67 3.07
N TYR A 201 11.23 -12.81 3.74
CA TYR A 201 9.79 -12.59 3.62
C TYR A 201 9.41 -11.21 4.16
N CYS A 202 8.15 -10.79 3.95
CA CYS A 202 7.56 -9.71 4.73
C CYS A 202 6.73 -10.32 5.86
N ASP A 203 7.02 -9.95 7.11
CA ASP A 203 6.19 -10.26 8.27
C ASP A 203 5.34 -9.04 8.62
N CYS A 204 4.04 -9.17 8.41
CA CYS A 204 3.06 -8.14 8.73
C CYS A 204 2.31 -8.54 10.00
N GLY A 205 2.91 -8.24 11.15
CA GLY A 205 2.39 -8.59 12.46
C GLY A 205 1.51 -7.49 13.05
N TYR A 206 0.40 -7.89 13.65
CA TYR A 206 -0.53 -7.02 14.37
C TYR A 206 -0.69 -7.55 15.78
N LYS A 207 -0.23 -6.77 16.77
CA LYS A 207 -0.44 -7.05 18.19
C LYS A 207 -1.52 -6.13 18.75
N LYS A 208 -2.35 -6.65 19.66
CA LYS A 208 -3.33 -5.85 20.41
C LYS A 208 -2.61 -4.72 21.14
N LYS A 209 -3.18 -3.53 21.13
CA LYS A 209 -2.77 -2.49 22.10
C LYS A 209 -3.32 -2.89 23.46
N GLY A 210 -2.45 -2.83 24.46
CA GLY A 210 -2.85 -2.94 25.87
C GLY A 210 -3.73 -1.75 26.28
#